data_0a81c02b31aea0ff284bf1ff30de42b1
#
_entry.id   0a81c02b31aea0ff284bf1ff30de42b1
#
_cell.length_a   1.000
_cell.length_b   1.000
_cell.length_c   1.000
_cell.angle_alpha   90.00
_cell.angle_beta   90.00
_cell.angle_gamma   90.00
#
_symmetry.space_group_name_H-M   'P 1'
#
loop_
_entity.id
_entity.type
_entity.pdbx_description
1 polymer ?
#
loop_
_entity_poly.entity_id
_entity_poly.type
_entity_poly.pdbx_seq_one_letter_code
_entity_poly.pdbx_strand_id
1 'polypeptide(L)'
;MKFKKLLLILLLACPLVAEANPIITSWYTKQSGVYARVIQSSAITTPKTTWPDAGVTNNNTGGAAQTLPVYADVQRIRYTTTDVYINANGLASYTMGPWFTNSGGLFGFWPLSRDYQVRITRTPAPAATKTRHPGGMIGMMVNGVAIYDLGDAFSFHQTANSPSVTGTDGMGATGDGWWSRDALAVEVVTFDPGFAHQPGNNGQYHFHAEPKALRYQLGDNMKATYNASTNTNTYTEDITNLHHSPILGWAYDGYPIYGPYGYTAAMNAASGVSRMRTGFVLRNGQNGTQNLISTGRVTIPKWAAATFGISNPGNVNPVVLPSTQYGPTTTYRTTGPGGTTTYSLGRYCGDYDFLGDLGQTQGVGFDLDQYNGRTCVTPDFPLGTYAYFVSIDASGNTAFPHMLGKQYYGTPNAGNATTIPTNAIETFNGGPNTQETMLPLVTNPTTGNVAITWSSVEGDTYKVEASNNLQNWTTLNASVQGAANTTQTSITENGATIANPKRFYRATRTATATYDP
;
A
#
# COMPACT_ATOMS: atom_id res chain seq x y z
N MET A 1 -63.03 -14.31 -30.10
CA MET A 1 -61.84 -14.83 -29.38
C MET A 1 -60.62 -14.05 -29.85
N LYS A 2 -60.09 -13.13 -29.00
CA LYS A 2 -58.89 -12.36 -29.33
C LYS A 2 -57.71 -12.99 -28.57
N PHE A 3 -56.78 -13.64 -29.30
CA PHE A 3 -55.53 -14.14 -28.73
C PHE A 3 -54.58 -12.98 -28.41
N LYS A 4 -54.31 -12.72 -27.13
CA LYS A 4 -53.19 -11.85 -26.70
C LYS A 4 -51.88 -12.66 -26.83
N LYS A 5 -51.00 -12.20 -27.74
CA LYS A 5 -49.63 -12.68 -27.80
C LYS A 5 -48.85 -12.12 -26.58
N LEU A 6 -48.45 -13.00 -25.70
CA LEU A 6 -47.55 -12.71 -24.58
C LEU A 6 -46.11 -12.66 -25.16
N LEU A 7 -45.50 -11.48 -25.20
CA LEU A 7 -44.13 -11.32 -25.61
C LEU A 7 -43.25 -11.61 -24.38
N LEU A 8 -42.62 -12.79 -24.38
CA LEU A 8 -41.63 -13.19 -23.34
C LEU A 8 -40.30 -12.52 -23.68
N ILE A 9 -39.96 -11.44 -22.99
CA ILE A 9 -38.63 -10.82 -23.07
C ILE A 9 -37.68 -11.69 -22.25
N LEU A 10 -36.90 -12.48 -22.94
CA LEU A 10 -35.77 -13.22 -22.34
C LEU A 10 -34.66 -12.19 -22.08
N LEU A 11 -34.52 -11.71 -20.84
CA LEU A 11 -33.31 -11.02 -20.41
C LEU A 11 -32.19 -12.05 -20.40
N LEU A 12 -31.35 -12.01 -21.42
CA LEU A 12 -30.03 -12.66 -21.34
C LEU A 12 -29.25 -11.90 -20.26
N ALA A 13 -29.16 -12.47 -19.07
CA ALA A 13 -28.16 -12.08 -18.10
C ALA A 13 -26.80 -12.45 -18.71
N CYS A 14 -26.15 -11.47 -19.34
CA CYS A 14 -24.73 -11.58 -19.65
C CYS A 14 -24.02 -11.80 -18.31
N PRO A 15 -23.24 -12.87 -18.11
CA PRO A 15 -22.45 -12.98 -16.90
C PRO A 15 -21.52 -11.77 -16.89
N LEU A 16 -21.69 -10.89 -15.91
CA LEU A 16 -20.70 -9.87 -15.57
C LEU A 16 -19.41 -10.65 -15.25
N VAL A 17 -18.51 -10.66 -16.21
CA VAL A 17 -17.14 -11.13 -15.96
C VAL A 17 -16.57 -10.10 -14.99
N ALA A 18 -16.55 -10.45 -13.72
CA ALA A 18 -15.84 -9.66 -12.72
C ALA A 18 -14.40 -9.54 -13.20
N GLU A 19 -13.96 -8.31 -13.50
CA GLU A 19 -12.56 -8.09 -13.82
C GLU A 19 -11.72 -8.62 -12.65
N ALA A 20 -10.74 -9.46 -13.00
CA ALA A 20 -9.92 -10.09 -11.98
C ALA A 20 -9.05 -9.02 -11.29
N ASN A 21 -9.24 -8.84 -9.99
CA ASN A 21 -8.30 -8.14 -9.13
C ASN A 21 -7.17 -9.12 -8.71
N PRO A 22 -5.94 -8.64 -8.44
CA PRO A 22 -5.45 -7.28 -8.69
C PRO A 22 -5.18 -7.01 -10.18
N ILE A 23 -5.15 -5.72 -10.53
CA ILE A 23 -4.71 -5.26 -11.86
C ILE A 23 -3.21 -5.49 -11.99
N ILE A 24 -2.82 -6.39 -12.86
CA ILE A 24 -1.42 -6.86 -13.00
C ILE A 24 -0.49 -5.70 -13.36
N THR A 25 -0.93 -4.80 -14.23
CA THR A 25 -0.14 -3.67 -14.72
C THR A 25 0.12 -2.60 -13.66
N SER A 26 -0.58 -2.62 -12.53
CA SER A 26 -0.31 -1.69 -11.43
C SER A 26 1.09 -1.83 -10.81
N TRP A 27 1.74 -2.99 -10.99
CA TRP A 27 3.11 -3.23 -10.56
C TRP A 27 4.17 -2.96 -11.63
N TYR A 28 3.81 -2.45 -12.79
CA TYR A 28 4.79 -2.07 -13.81
C TYR A 28 5.41 -0.74 -13.40
N THR A 29 6.48 -0.81 -12.63
CA THR A 29 7.08 0.35 -11.99
C THR A 29 7.98 1.12 -12.93
N LYS A 30 8.01 2.44 -12.74
CA LYS A 30 8.80 3.37 -13.55
C LYS A 30 10.30 3.23 -13.35
N GLN A 31 10.71 2.68 -12.21
CA GLN A 31 12.07 2.76 -11.72
C GLN A 31 12.74 1.40 -11.47
N SER A 32 12.20 0.32 -12.04
CA SER A 32 12.74 -1.03 -11.85
C SER A 32 14.19 -1.20 -12.35
N GLY A 33 14.69 -0.29 -13.15
CA GLY A 33 16.07 -0.24 -13.62
C GLY A 33 16.99 0.71 -12.85
N VAL A 34 16.50 1.34 -11.78
CA VAL A 34 17.27 2.24 -10.90
C VAL A 34 17.75 1.46 -9.69
N TYR A 35 18.99 1.69 -9.28
CA TYR A 35 19.47 1.10 -8.03
C TYR A 35 18.83 1.75 -6.82
N ALA A 36 18.42 0.92 -5.86
CA ALA A 36 18.01 1.37 -4.54
C ALA A 36 19.16 2.13 -3.86
N ARG A 37 18.84 3.21 -3.16
CA ARG A 37 19.83 4.08 -2.54
C ARG A 37 19.36 4.65 -1.21
N VAL A 38 20.31 4.89 -0.32
CA VAL A 38 20.05 5.45 1.01
C VAL A 38 20.91 6.68 1.28
N ILE A 39 20.36 7.62 2.06
CA ILE A 39 21.11 8.65 2.77
C ILE A 39 21.33 8.15 4.20
N GLN A 40 22.60 8.18 4.65
CA GLN A 40 23.00 7.52 5.89
C GLN A 40 22.81 8.41 7.12
N SER A 41 22.87 9.72 6.96
CA SER A 41 22.71 10.69 8.06
C SER A 41 22.51 12.09 7.52
N SER A 42 22.15 13.04 8.38
CA SER A 42 22.09 14.47 8.04
C SER A 42 23.45 15.08 7.65
N ALA A 43 24.56 14.42 7.99
CA ALA A 43 25.92 14.84 7.63
C ALA A 43 26.45 14.16 6.35
N ILE A 44 25.89 12.97 6.02
CA ILE A 44 26.28 12.18 4.82
C ILE A 44 25.08 12.19 3.87
N THR A 45 24.98 13.25 3.09
CA THR A 45 23.81 13.53 2.23
C THR A 45 23.94 12.97 0.82
N THR A 46 25.10 12.39 0.46
CA THR A 46 25.26 11.73 -0.84
C THR A 46 24.59 10.35 -0.82
N PRO A 47 23.61 10.08 -1.69
CA PRO A 47 22.98 8.77 -1.76
C PRO A 47 23.99 7.66 -2.08
N LYS A 48 23.85 6.52 -1.39
CA LYS A 48 24.68 5.33 -1.59
C LYS A 48 23.82 4.17 -2.08
N THR A 49 24.32 3.45 -3.07
CA THR A 49 23.71 2.20 -3.58
C THR A 49 24.22 0.95 -2.86
N THR A 50 25.24 1.12 -2.05
CA THR A 50 25.75 0.12 -1.12
C THR A 50 25.96 0.77 0.23
N TRP A 51 25.74 0.03 1.31
CA TRP A 51 25.93 0.54 2.67
C TRP A 51 26.41 -0.58 3.60
N PRO A 52 27.29 -0.27 4.55
CA PRO A 52 27.71 -1.21 5.57
C PRO A 52 26.56 -1.47 6.54
N ASP A 53 26.70 -2.50 7.36
CA ASP A 53 25.92 -2.61 8.57
C ASP A 53 26.07 -1.31 9.38
N ALA A 54 24.97 -0.76 9.87
CA ALA A 54 24.98 0.47 10.66
C ALA A 54 25.73 0.32 12.01
N GLY A 55 26.32 -0.83 12.27
CA GLY A 55 27.18 -1.06 13.42
C GLY A 55 26.44 -1.11 14.74
N VAL A 56 25.14 -1.43 14.73
CA VAL A 56 24.35 -1.58 15.95
C VAL A 56 24.70 -2.90 16.62
N THR A 57 25.39 -2.80 17.73
CA THR A 57 25.91 -3.92 18.51
C THR A 57 24.94 -4.50 19.54
N ASN A 58 23.69 -4.04 19.57
CA ASN A 58 22.71 -4.59 20.50
C ASN A 58 21.88 -5.70 19.85
N ASN A 59 21.65 -6.70 20.56
CA ASN A 59 20.87 -7.95 20.49
C ASN A 59 20.03 -8.32 19.25
N ASN A 60 19.93 -7.49 18.24
CA ASN A 60 19.24 -7.73 16.98
C ASN A 60 20.25 -7.70 15.84
N THR A 61 21.08 -8.69 15.80
CA THR A 61 22.22 -8.88 14.90
C THR A 61 21.82 -9.26 13.47
N GLY A 62 20.70 -8.79 12.98
CA GLY A 62 20.22 -9.15 11.65
C GLY A 62 20.59 -8.17 10.53
N GLY A 63 21.29 -7.09 10.83
CA GLY A 63 21.66 -6.07 9.86
C GLY A 63 22.87 -6.47 9.05
N ALA A 64 22.72 -7.37 8.08
CA ALA A 64 23.79 -7.56 7.10
C ALA A 64 23.92 -6.31 6.21
N ALA A 65 25.14 -5.94 5.88
CA ALA A 65 25.41 -4.85 4.96
C ALA A 65 24.83 -5.13 3.56
N GLN A 66 24.29 -4.11 2.90
CA GLN A 66 23.96 -4.19 1.48
C GLN A 66 25.25 -3.93 0.68
N THR A 67 26.00 -4.98 0.42
CA THR A 67 27.35 -4.88 -0.16
C THR A 67 27.37 -4.77 -1.67
N LEU A 68 26.27 -5.11 -2.33
CA LEU A 68 26.12 -5.00 -3.78
C LEU A 68 24.91 -4.13 -4.11
N PRO A 69 24.99 -3.28 -5.16
CA PRO A 69 23.82 -2.57 -5.64
C PRO A 69 22.72 -3.53 -6.06
N VAL A 70 21.47 -3.20 -5.73
CA VAL A 70 20.28 -3.95 -6.16
C VAL A 70 19.29 -2.99 -6.79
N TYR A 71 18.56 -3.45 -7.78
CA TYR A 71 17.51 -2.64 -8.39
C TYR A 71 16.35 -2.44 -7.43
N ALA A 72 15.82 -1.23 -7.42
CA ALA A 72 14.63 -0.87 -6.66
C ALA A 72 13.35 -1.39 -7.31
N ASP A 73 12.27 -1.28 -6.56
CA ASP A 73 10.91 -1.54 -7.02
C ASP A 73 10.66 -3.01 -7.43
N VAL A 74 9.55 -3.26 -8.11
CA VAL A 74 9.18 -4.60 -8.60
C VAL A 74 10.07 -4.97 -9.79
N GLN A 75 10.61 -6.18 -9.75
CA GLN A 75 11.51 -6.70 -10.77
C GLN A 75 10.85 -7.67 -11.72
N ARG A 76 9.83 -8.40 -11.27
CA ARG A 76 9.15 -9.39 -12.13
C ARG A 76 7.71 -9.60 -11.71
N ILE A 77 6.83 -9.72 -12.68
CA ILE A 77 5.43 -10.09 -12.48
C ILE A 77 5.11 -11.32 -13.31
N ARG A 78 4.56 -12.34 -12.65
CA ARG A 78 3.99 -13.53 -13.25
C ARG A 78 2.58 -13.74 -12.71
N TYR A 79 1.72 -14.36 -13.47
CA TYR A 79 0.36 -14.62 -13.02
C TYR A 79 -0.19 -15.95 -13.55
N THR A 80 -1.17 -16.46 -12.82
CA THR A 80 -2.11 -17.51 -13.26
C THR A 80 -3.52 -16.92 -13.34
N THR A 81 -4.52 -17.74 -13.57
CA THR A 81 -5.93 -17.30 -13.51
C THR A 81 -6.35 -16.87 -12.10
N THR A 82 -5.72 -17.41 -11.06
CA THR A 82 -6.12 -17.22 -9.65
C THR A 82 -5.18 -16.34 -8.84
N ASP A 83 -3.94 -16.19 -9.25
CA ASP A 83 -2.92 -15.54 -8.44
C ASP A 83 -1.98 -14.67 -9.29
N VAL A 84 -1.46 -13.62 -8.71
CA VAL A 84 -0.29 -12.88 -9.20
C VAL A 84 0.91 -13.15 -8.29
N TYR A 85 2.09 -13.24 -8.88
CA TYR A 85 3.38 -13.48 -8.23
C TYR A 85 4.30 -12.31 -8.51
N ILE A 86 4.72 -11.64 -7.46
CA ILE A 86 5.49 -10.39 -7.49
C ILE A 86 6.88 -10.68 -6.95
N ASN A 87 7.93 -10.44 -7.76
CA ASN A 87 9.30 -10.42 -7.28
C ASN A 87 9.77 -8.98 -7.11
N ALA A 88 10.27 -8.67 -5.93
CA ALA A 88 10.78 -7.35 -5.56
C ALA A 88 11.86 -7.45 -4.50
N ASN A 89 12.77 -6.48 -4.47
CA ASN A 89 13.78 -6.40 -3.41
C ASN A 89 13.24 -5.80 -2.10
N GLY A 90 12.05 -5.21 -2.12
CA GLY A 90 11.46 -4.53 -0.97
C GLY A 90 12.09 -3.17 -0.68
N LEU A 91 12.83 -2.62 -1.64
CA LEU A 91 13.51 -1.34 -1.54
C LEU A 91 12.93 -0.37 -2.58
N ALA A 92 12.71 0.88 -2.18
CA ALA A 92 12.12 1.90 -3.02
C ALA A 92 13.13 2.54 -3.97
N SER A 93 12.64 3.11 -5.05
CA SER A 93 13.44 3.84 -6.04
C SER A 93 13.71 5.29 -5.68
N TYR A 94 12.90 5.90 -4.81
CA TYR A 94 13.26 7.18 -4.20
C TYR A 94 14.43 7.01 -3.22
N THR A 95 15.10 8.08 -2.88
CA THR A 95 16.16 8.05 -1.89
C THR A 95 15.59 7.78 -0.50
N MET A 96 15.90 6.64 0.09
CA MET A 96 15.47 6.24 1.42
C MET A 96 16.37 6.85 2.51
N GLY A 97 15.79 7.06 3.71
CA GLY A 97 16.52 7.65 4.83
C GLY A 97 16.68 9.19 4.75
N PRO A 98 17.39 9.80 5.69
CA PRO A 98 17.94 9.18 6.91
C PRO A 98 16.86 8.86 7.97
N TRP A 99 17.19 7.95 8.87
CA TRP A 99 16.32 7.54 9.98
C TRP A 99 16.91 7.96 11.32
N PHE A 100 16.05 8.42 12.25
CA PHE A 100 16.48 8.95 13.53
C PHE A 100 15.72 8.30 14.70
N THR A 101 16.32 8.38 15.88
CA THR A 101 15.67 8.02 17.16
C THR A 101 14.99 9.23 17.80
N ASN A 102 14.19 9.00 18.83
CA ASN A 102 13.58 10.05 19.66
C ASN A 102 14.60 11.06 20.24
N SER A 103 15.84 10.65 20.45
CA SER A 103 16.92 11.52 20.94
C SER A 103 17.64 12.28 19.83
N GLY A 104 17.20 12.15 18.57
CA GLY A 104 17.84 12.78 17.41
C GLY A 104 19.12 12.09 16.93
N GLY A 105 19.51 10.98 17.56
CA GLY A 105 20.59 10.13 17.07
C GLY A 105 20.14 9.31 15.85
N LEU A 106 21.10 8.72 15.13
CA LEU A 106 20.77 7.83 14.01
C LEU A 106 20.02 6.60 14.52
N PHE A 107 18.98 6.23 13.81
CA PHE A 107 18.33 4.95 13.97
C PHE A 107 19.26 3.86 13.45
N GLY A 108 19.70 2.99 14.34
CA GLY A 108 20.82 2.09 14.07
C GLY A 108 20.55 0.91 13.14
N PHE A 109 19.47 0.95 12.37
CA PHE A 109 19.10 -0.13 11.46
C PHE A 109 18.94 0.42 10.05
N TRP A 110 19.40 -0.34 9.05
CA TRP A 110 19.32 0.03 7.67
C TRP A 110 18.56 -1.01 6.84
N PRO A 111 17.89 -0.61 5.74
CA PRO A 111 17.14 -1.54 4.94
C PRO A 111 18.04 -2.51 4.19
N LEU A 112 17.51 -3.68 3.89
CA LEU A 112 18.18 -4.70 3.09
C LEU A 112 17.27 -5.22 1.99
N SER A 113 17.85 -5.67 0.90
CA SER A 113 17.14 -6.45 -0.11
C SER A 113 16.56 -7.72 0.52
N ARG A 114 15.26 -7.94 0.30
CA ARG A 114 14.53 -9.08 0.85
C ARG A 114 14.28 -10.18 -0.17
N ASP A 115 14.56 -9.93 -1.45
CA ASP A 115 14.32 -10.85 -2.54
C ASP A 115 12.92 -11.52 -2.45
N TYR A 116 11.90 -10.68 -2.34
CA TYR A 116 10.53 -11.15 -2.19
C TYR A 116 10.04 -11.92 -3.41
N GLN A 117 9.32 -12.99 -3.15
CA GLN A 117 8.42 -13.63 -4.08
C GLN A 117 7.05 -13.73 -3.41
N VAL A 118 6.21 -12.72 -3.60
CA VAL A 118 4.91 -12.62 -2.95
C VAL A 118 3.80 -13.06 -3.91
N ARG A 119 2.88 -13.85 -3.40
CA ARG A 119 1.64 -14.20 -4.09
C ARG A 119 0.48 -13.39 -3.52
N ILE A 120 -0.39 -12.87 -4.39
CA ILE A 120 -1.67 -12.23 -4.02
C ILE A 120 -2.78 -12.83 -4.88
N THR A 121 -3.94 -13.11 -4.28
CA THR A 121 -5.09 -13.66 -5.01
C THR A 121 -5.63 -12.66 -6.05
N ARG A 122 -6.06 -13.15 -7.20
CA ARG A 122 -6.75 -12.40 -8.25
C ARG A 122 -8.26 -12.54 -8.20
N THR A 123 -8.78 -13.28 -7.24
CA THR A 123 -10.21 -13.52 -7.04
C THR A 123 -10.62 -13.11 -5.62
N PRO A 124 -10.53 -11.79 -5.28
CA PRO A 124 -10.92 -11.31 -3.97
C PRO A 124 -12.40 -11.59 -3.71
N ALA A 125 -12.73 -11.98 -2.49
CA ALA A 125 -14.10 -12.19 -2.07
C ALA A 125 -14.31 -11.68 -0.65
N PRO A 126 -15.46 -11.03 -0.35
CA PRO A 126 -15.80 -10.63 1.01
C PRO A 126 -15.79 -11.85 1.95
N ALA A 127 -15.07 -11.75 3.08
CA ALA A 127 -15.04 -12.81 4.05
C ALA A 127 -16.30 -12.79 4.92
N ALA A 128 -16.94 -13.95 5.11
CA ALA A 128 -18.05 -14.08 6.06
C ALA A 128 -17.57 -13.93 7.51
N THR A 129 -16.41 -14.53 7.83
CA THR A 129 -15.70 -14.31 9.10
C THR A 129 -14.43 -13.52 8.82
N LYS A 130 -14.30 -12.36 9.46
CA LYS A 130 -13.17 -11.47 9.24
C LYS A 130 -11.90 -11.99 9.90
N THR A 131 -10.79 -11.86 9.21
CA THR A 131 -9.47 -12.28 9.70
C THR A 131 -8.72 -11.07 10.22
N ARG A 132 -8.30 -11.13 11.49
CA ARG A 132 -7.40 -10.13 12.07
C ARG A 132 -6.02 -10.26 11.43
N HIS A 133 -5.36 -9.13 11.24
CA HIS A 133 -3.98 -9.11 10.78
C HIS A 133 -3.07 -9.78 11.82
N PRO A 134 -2.19 -10.70 11.40
CA PRO A 134 -1.33 -11.43 12.34
C PRO A 134 -0.14 -10.60 12.86
N GLY A 135 -0.01 -9.34 12.43
CA GLY A 135 1.20 -8.53 12.54
C GLY A 135 2.13 -8.73 11.33
N GLY A 136 3.14 -7.88 11.18
CA GLY A 136 4.05 -7.91 10.04
C GLY A 136 3.39 -7.56 8.70
N MET A 137 3.83 -8.19 7.63
CA MET A 137 3.39 -7.87 6.27
C MET A 137 1.95 -8.32 6.00
N ILE A 138 1.12 -7.36 5.56
CA ILE A 138 -0.31 -7.54 5.27
C ILE A 138 -0.70 -7.22 3.83
N GLY A 139 0.24 -6.79 3.03
CA GLY A 139 0.08 -6.42 1.63
C GLY A 139 1.40 -5.96 1.03
N MET A 140 1.34 -5.55 -0.23
CA MET A 140 2.51 -5.05 -0.94
C MET A 140 2.13 -3.80 -1.75
N MET A 141 2.95 -2.75 -1.64
CA MET A 141 2.84 -1.56 -2.48
C MET A 141 3.18 -1.89 -3.94
N VAL A 142 2.72 -1.05 -4.86
CA VAL A 142 2.99 -1.26 -6.30
C VAL A 142 4.48 -1.16 -6.64
N ASN A 143 5.30 -0.52 -5.80
CA ASN A 143 6.76 -0.50 -5.91
C ASN A 143 7.45 -1.67 -5.20
N GLY A 144 6.73 -2.66 -4.72
CA GLY A 144 7.30 -3.85 -4.09
C GLY A 144 7.72 -3.68 -2.62
N VAL A 145 7.48 -2.53 -2.01
CA VAL A 145 7.73 -2.32 -0.58
C VAL A 145 6.60 -2.94 0.24
N ALA A 146 6.94 -3.53 1.38
CA ALA A 146 5.98 -4.18 2.26
C ALA A 146 5.00 -3.19 2.91
N ILE A 147 3.75 -3.61 3.06
CA ILE A 147 2.74 -2.97 3.89
C ILE A 147 2.65 -3.76 5.19
N TYR A 148 2.87 -3.09 6.32
CA TYR A 148 2.73 -3.70 7.63
C TYR A 148 1.37 -3.36 8.25
N ASP A 149 0.96 -4.18 9.21
CA ASP A 149 -0.16 -3.91 10.09
C ASP A 149 0.03 -2.56 10.81
N LEU A 150 -1.08 -1.91 11.13
CA LEU A 150 -1.06 -0.65 11.87
C LEU A 150 -0.45 -0.76 13.29
N GLY A 151 -0.36 -1.96 13.85
CA GLY A 151 0.30 -2.22 15.13
C GLY A 151 1.78 -2.54 14.98
N ASP A 152 2.56 -2.24 16.00
CA ASP A 152 4.00 -2.45 16.05
C ASP A 152 4.42 -3.73 16.79
N ALA A 153 3.54 -4.71 16.92
CA ALA A 153 3.72 -5.96 17.67
C ALA A 153 3.85 -5.80 19.20
N PHE A 154 3.50 -4.65 19.77
CA PHE A 154 3.45 -4.43 21.20
C PHE A 154 2.03 -4.20 21.70
N SER A 155 1.72 -4.70 22.90
CA SER A 155 0.50 -4.37 23.65
C SER A 155 0.85 -4.01 25.09
N PHE A 156 0.01 -3.23 25.73
CA PHE A 156 0.13 -3.02 27.17
C PHE A 156 -0.18 -4.30 27.94
N HIS A 157 0.69 -4.62 28.87
CA HIS A 157 0.57 -5.76 29.77
C HIS A 157 0.60 -5.30 31.23
N GLN A 158 -0.45 -5.64 31.98
CA GLN A 158 -0.49 -5.36 33.42
C GLN A 158 0.50 -6.25 34.16
N THR A 159 1.24 -5.65 35.11
CA THR A 159 2.13 -6.39 36.01
C THR A 159 1.45 -6.89 37.27
N ALA A 160 0.28 -6.30 37.61
CA ALA A 160 -0.49 -6.69 38.78
C ALA A 160 -1.99 -6.71 38.42
N ASN A 161 -2.67 -7.69 38.95
CA ASN A 161 -4.14 -7.87 38.85
C ASN A 161 -4.84 -6.89 39.80
N SER A 162 -4.80 -5.59 39.52
CA SER A 162 -5.27 -4.51 40.37
C SER A 162 -5.94 -3.38 39.58
N PRO A 163 -6.94 -2.70 40.15
CA PRO A 163 -7.48 -1.46 39.61
C PRO A 163 -6.44 -0.34 39.44
N SER A 164 -5.38 -0.36 40.24
CA SER A 164 -4.18 0.48 40.07
C SER A 164 -3.33 -0.11 38.98
N VAL A 165 -3.60 0.26 37.74
CA VAL A 165 -2.98 -0.31 36.55
C VAL A 165 -1.52 0.10 36.48
N THR A 166 -0.64 -0.85 36.75
CA THR A 166 0.80 -0.76 36.51
C THR A 166 1.22 -1.79 35.48
N GLY A 167 2.16 -1.47 34.62
CA GLY A 167 2.60 -2.38 33.57
C GLY A 167 3.47 -1.69 32.54
N THR A 168 3.76 -2.41 31.48
CA THR A 168 4.56 -1.93 30.34
C THR A 168 3.99 -2.48 29.04
N ASP A 169 4.40 -1.85 27.93
CA ASP A 169 4.19 -2.46 26.61
C ASP A 169 5.14 -3.65 26.46
N GLY A 170 4.59 -4.80 26.08
CA GLY A 170 5.32 -6.03 25.86
C GLY A 170 5.15 -6.54 24.42
N MET A 171 6.18 -7.23 23.90
CA MET A 171 6.21 -7.81 22.56
C MET A 171 5.74 -9.27 22.57
N GLY A 172 5.38 -9.80 21.39
CA GLY A 172 5.01 -11.19 21.18
C GLY A 172 3.53 -11.47 21.38
N ALA A 173 3.19 -12.56 22.05
CA ALA A 173 1.78 -12.95 22.26
C ALA A 173 0.98 -11.90 23.05
N THR A 174 1.65 -11.05 23.83
CA THR A 174 1.04 -9.89 24.51
C THR A 174 0.92 -8.68 23.57
N GLY A 175 1.79 -8.54 22.58
CA GLY A 175 1.82 -7.44 21.63
C GLY A 175 0.62 -7.40 20.69
N ASP A 176 -0.15 -8.43 20.60
CA ASP A 176 -1.36 -8.52 19.78
C ASP A 176 -2.66 -8.58 20.62
N GLY A 177 -2.62 -8.05 21.81
CA GLY A 177 -3.74 -7.93 22.73
C GLY A 177 -4.66 -6.73 22.43
N TRP A 178 -5.71 -6.57 23.25
CA TRP A 178 -6.71 -5.51 23.07
C TRP A 178 -6.20 -4.09 23.29
N TRP A 179 -5.09 -3.90 24.01
CA TRP A 179 -4.33 -2.64 24.06
C TRP A 179 -3.13 -2.72 23.12
N SER A 180 -3.39 -3.21 21.90
CA SER A 180 -2.40 -3.22 20.81
C SER A 180 -1.97 -1.81 20.48
N ARG A 181 -0.67 -1.59 20.48
CA ARG A 181 -0.06 -0.27 20.27
C ARG A 181 -0.12 0.12 18.80
N ASP A 182 -0.49 1.36 18.54
CA ASP A 182 -0.41 1.96 17.22
C ASP A 182 1.07 2.26 16.88
N ALA A 183 1.56 1.70 15.80
CA ALA A 183 2.94 1.91 15.34
C ALA A 183 3.23 3.39 15.10
N LEU A 184 2.32 4.12 14.46
CA LEU A 184 2.51 5.54 14.19
C LEU A 184 2.71 6.36 15.46
N ALA A 185 1.96 6.05 16.53
CA ALA A 185 2.06 6.77 17.80
C ALA A 185 3.43 6.66 18.48
N VAL A 186 4.27 5.70 18.08
CA VAL A 186 5.53 5.41 18.76
C VAL A 186 6.74 5.33 17.82
N GLU A 187 6.54 5.00 16.56
CA GLU A 187 7.61 4.75 15.60
C GLU A 187 7.80 5.86 14.57
N VAL A 188 6.84 6.81 14.45
CA VAL A 188 6.89 7.87 13.43
C VAL A 188 8.19 8.66 13.40
N VAL A 189 8.84 8.81 14.56
CA VAL A 189 10.14 9.48 14.68
C VAL A 189 11.25 8.73 13.93
N THR A 190 11.10 7.43 13.73
CA THR A 190 12.05 6.58 13.02
C THR A 190 11.73 6.46 11.53
N PHE A 191 10.69 7.14 11.04
CA PHE A 191 10.34 7.12 9.62
C PHE A 191 11.21 8.11 8.83
N ASP A 192 11.60 7.70 7.65
CA ASP A 192 12.28 8.57 6.70
C ASP A 192 11.32 9.58 6.03
N PRO A 193 11.82 10.49 5.19
CA PRO A 193 10.95 11.40 4.44
C PRO A 193 9.92 10.70 3.55
N GLY A 194 10.19 9.47 3.08
CA GLY A 194 9.23 8.63 2.35
C GLY A 194 8.10 8.09 3.23
N PHE A 195 8.25 8.22 4.54
CA PHE A 195 7.32 7.79 5.59
C PHE A 195 7.36 6.29 5.87
N ALA A 196 8.56 5.69 5.80
CA ALA A 196 8.81 4.29 6.08
C ALA A 196 10.10 4.07 6.87
N HIS A 197 10.24 2.88 7.42
CA HIS A 197 11.41 2.46 8.17
C HIS A 197 11.61 0.93 8.10
N GLN A 198 12.56 0.41 8.89
CA GLN A 198 12.86 -1.02 8.96
C GLN A 198 13.16 -1.48 10.38
N PRO A 199 12.79 -2.72 10.76
CA PRO A 199 13.21 -3.30 12.04
C PRO A 199 14.68 -3.75 11.99
N GLY A 200 15.30 -3.79 13.16
CA GLY A 200 16.72 -4.14 13.29
C GLY A 200 17.08 -5.59 13.03
N ASN A 201 16.12 -6.48 13.08
CA ASN A 201 16.39 -7.90 12.98
C ASN A 201 16.52 -8.43 11.55
N ASN A 202 16.00 -7.70 10.55
CA ASN A 202 15.97 -8.20 9.18
C ASN A 202 16.05 -7.12 8.09
N GLY A 203 16.11 -5.84 8.45
CA GLY A 203 16.21 -4.73 7.48
C GLY A 203 15.03 -4.61 6.49
N GLN A 204 13.86 -5.11 6.86
CA GLN A 204 12.67 -5.07 6.01
C GLN A 204 12.06 -3.66 5.97
N TYR A 205 12.36 -2.89 4.95
CA TYR A 205 11.78 -1.57 4.74
C TYR A 205 10.27 -1.70 4.49
N HIS A 206 9.45 -0.93 5.22
CA HIS A 206 8.00 -1.07 5.17
C HIS A 206 7.25 0.20 5.59
N PHE A 207 5.97 0.24 5.24
CA PHE A 207 5.03 1.28 5.62
C PHE A 207 4.03 0.77 6.65
N HIS A 208 3.79 1.56 7.71
CA HIS A 208 2.62 1.42 8.60
C HIS A 208 1.50 2.40 8.24
N ALA A 209 1.82 3.45 7.51
CA ALA A 209 0.91 4.53 7.16
C ALA A 209 1.14 4.98 5.72
N GLU A 210 0.59 6.14 5.34
CA GLU A 210 0.65 6.66 3.98
C GLU A 210 2.06 6.65 3.38
N PRO A 211 2.27 6.12 2.18
CA PRO A 211 3.58 6.10 1.53
C PRO A 211 3.83 7.41 0.77
N LYS A 212 4.24 8.49 1.47
CA LYS A 212 4.31 9.86 0.93
C LYS A 212 5.12 9.98 -0.35
N ALA A 213 6.34 9.43 -0.37
CA ALA A 213 7.18 9.46 -1.55
C ALA A 213 6.59 8.65 -2.71
N LEU A 214 6.01 7.49 -2.44
CA LEU A 214 5.33 6.68 -3.46
C LEU A 214 4.10 7.41 -4.02
N ARG A 215 3.29 8.04 -3.17
CA ARG A 215 2.16 8.86 -3.60
C ARG A 215 2.61 9.94 -4.58
N TYR A 216 3.69 10.65 -4.26
CA TYR A 216 4.27 11.64 -5.16
C TYR A 216 4.74 11.02 -6.49
N GLN A 217 5.47 9.91 -6.45
CA GLN A 217 5.95 9.21 -7.65
C GLN A 217 4.82 8.73 -8.57
N LEU A 218 3.68 8.37 -8.00
CA LEU A 218 2.50 7.92 -8.74
C LEU A 218 1.62 9.08 -9.24
N GLY A 219 2.01 10.32 -8.95
CA GLY A 219 1.25 11.50 -9.33
C GLY A 219 -0.04 11.69 -8.54
N ASP A 220 -0.12 11.18 -7.31
CA ASP A 220 -1.21 11.49 -6.38
C ASP A 220 -1.19 12.98 -6.01
N ASN A 221 -2.19 13.46 -5.32
CA ASN A 221 -2.35 14.85 -4.89
C ASN A 221 -1.28 15.30 -3.89
N MET A 222 -0.03 15.24 -4.29
CA MET A 222 1.17 15.51 -3.49
C MET A 222 2.11 16.47 -4.21
N LYS A 223 2.83 17.27 -3.44
CA LYS A 223 3.99 18.02 -3.91
C LYS A 223 5.21 17.67 -3.07
N ALA A 224 6.38 17.70 -3.71
CA ALA A 224 7.67 17.56 -3.06
C ALA A 224 8.37 18.93 -3.00
N THR A 225 9.02 19.20 -1.88
CA THR A 225 9.91 20.34 -1.70
C THR A 225 11.30 19.81 -1.39
N TYR A 226 12.21 20.01 -2.32
CA TYR A 226 13.59 19.54 -2.21
C TYR A 226 14.42 20.45 -1.29
N ASN A 227 15.16 19.84 -0.38
CA ASN A 227 16.12 20.50 0.48
C ASN A 227 17.55 20.12 0.04
N ALA A 228 18.24 21.04 -0.64
CA ALA A 228 19.59 20.80 -1.14
C ALA A 228 20.64 20.61 -0.02
N SER A 229 20.38 21.11 1.19
CA SER A 229 21.31 20.96 2.32
C SER A 229 21.32 19.53 2.88
N THR A 230 20.20 18.87 2.81
CA THR A 230 20.03 17.48 3.31
C THR A 230 19.94 16.46 2.18
N ASN A 231 19.79 16.91 0.94
CA ASN A 231 19.52 16.09 -0.26
C ASN A 231 18.28 15.18 -0.07
N THR A 232 17.25 15.72 0.56
CA THR A 232 15.98 15.03 0.84
C THR A 232 14.79 15.86 0.39
N ASN A 233 13.66 15.19 0.14
CA ASN A 233 12.38 15.82 -0.12
C ASN A 233 11.51 15.86 1.13
N THR A 234 10.69 16.91 1.25
CA THR A 234 9.53 16.95 2.13
C THR A 234 8.28 16.85 1.28
N TYR A 235 7.35 15.99 1.67
CA TYR A 235 6.12 15.74 0.93
C TYR A 235 4.92 16.31 1.67
N THR A 236 4.06 17.06 0.97
CA THR A 236 2.84 17.67 1.52
C THR A 236 1.68 17.51 0.54
N GLU A 237 0.44 17.56 1.04
CA GLU A 237 -0.75 17.50 0.18
C GLU A 237 -0.79 18.68 -0.80
N ASP A 238 -1.20 18.39 -2.04
CA ASP A 238 -1.49 19.41 -3.07
C ASP A 238 -2.89 19.15 -3.64
N ILE A 239 -3.85 19.91 -3.17
CA ILE A 239 -5.25 19.82 -3.59
C ILE A 239 -5.62 20.82 -4.69
N THR A 240 -4.62 21.45 -5.33
CA THR A 240 -4.87 22.48 -6.37
C THR A 240 -5.61 21.89 -7.58
N ASN A 241 -5.23 20.68 -7.99
CA ASN A 241 -5.87 19.93 -9.08
C ASN A 241 -6.35 18.58 -8.57
N LEU A 242 -7.24 18.60 -7.59
CA LEU A 242 -7.70 17.40 -6.90
C LEU A 242 -8.29 16.37 -7.86
N HIS A 243 -7.75 15.16 -7.81
CA HIS A 243 -8.19 14.02 -8.61
C HIS A 243 -8.23 12.74 -7.76
N HIS A 244 -8.91 11.71 -8.25
CA HIS A 244 -8.97 10.42 -7.58
C HIS A 244 -7.56 9.86 -7.42
N SER A 245 -7.20 9.48 -6.20
CA SER A 245 -5.88 8.89 -5.92
C SER A 245 -5.65 7.63 -6.75
N PRO A 246 -4.40 7.32 -7.14
CA PRO A 246 -4.05 6.07 -7.80
C PRO A 246 -4.03 4.89 -6.82
N ILE A 247 -3.95 3.67 -7.36
CA ILE A 247 -3.65 2.47 -6.59
C ILE A 247 -2.22 2.57 -6.05
N LEU A 248 -2.06 2.49 -4.73
CA LEU A 248 -0.76 2.51 -4.05
C LEU A 248 -0.24 1.10 -3.77
N GLY A 249 -1.14 0.15 -3.58
CA GLY A 249 -0.80 -1.22 -3.22
C GLY A 249 -2.00 -2.15 -3.21
N TRP A 250 -1.74 -3.38 -2.80
CA TRP A 250 -2.72 -4.45 -2.73
C TRP A 250 -2.61 -5.17 -1.39
N ALA A 251 -3.73 -5.28 -0.70
CA ALA A 251 -3.82 -6.06 0.53
C ALA A 251 -3.80 -7.57 0.22
N TYR A 252 -3.49 -8.37 1.22
CA TYR A 252 -3.38 -9.82 1.04
C TYR A 252 -4.72 -10.54 0.77
N ASP A 253 -5.84 -9.84 0.91
CA ASP A 253 -7.15 -10.33 0.48
C ASP A 253 -7.46 -10.00 -1.01
N GLY A 254 -6.52 -9.37 -1.72
CA GLY A 254 -6.62 -9.06 -3.14
C GLY A 254 -7.37 -7.77 -3.47
N TYR A 255 -7.79 -6.99 -2.49
CA TYR A 255 -8.40 -5.69 -2.72
C TYR A 255 -7.37 -4.56 -2.83
N PRO A 256 -7.63 -3.54 -3.69
CA PRO A 256 -6.72 -2.42 -3.89
C PRO A 256 -6.71 -1.47 -2.70
N ILE A 257 -5.56 -0.81 -2.52
CA ILE A 257 -5.37 0.29 -1.57
C ILE A 257 -5.08 1.55 -2.38
N TYR A 258 -5.97 2.54 -2.27
CA TYR A 258 -5.82 3.84 -2.90
C TYR A 258 -5.22 4.86 -1.94
N GLY A 259 -4.71 5.97 -2.48
CA GLY A 259 -4.43 7.15 -1.69
C GLY A 259 -5.72 7.77 -1.11
N PRO A 260 -5.62 8.91 -0.40
CA PRO A 260 -6.71 9.39 0.46
C PRO A 260 -7.88 10.05 -0.28
N TYR A 261 -7.85 10.18 -1.59
CA TYR A 261 -8.88 10.89 -2.35
C TYR A 261 -9.65 9.96 -3.28
N GLY A 262 -10.97 9.99 -3.15
CA GLY A 262 -11.89 9.19 -3.96
C GLY A 262 -13.10 9.98 -4.41
N TYR A 263 -13.97 9.40 -5.22
CA TYR A 263 -15.21 10.05 -5.63
C TYR A 263 -16.09 10.33 -4.42
N THR A 264 -16.66 11.53 -4.34
CA THR A 264 -17.47 11.97 -3.18
C THR A 264 -18.66 11.03 -2.92
N ALA A 265 -19.41 10.69 -3.95
CA ALA A 265 -20.43 9.64 -3.87
C ALA A 265 -19.84 8.30 -4.34
N ALA A 266 -19.90 7.28 -3.50
CA ALA A 266 -19.20 6.02 -3.69
C ALA A 266 -19.44 5.35 -5.07
N MET A 267 -20.68 5.38 -5.57
CA MET A 267 -21.06 4.74 -6.84
C MET A 267 -21.26 5.72 -8.00
N ASN A 268 -20.67 6.93 -7.92
CA ASN A 268 -20.84 7.95 -8.95
C ASN A 268 -19.52 8.66 -9.29
N ALA A 269 -18.89 8.26 -10.38
CA ALA A 269 -17.64 8.87 -10.86
C ALA A 269 -17.78 10.36 -11.24
N ALA A 270 -19.00 10.85 -11.50
CA ALA A 270 -19.27 12.25 -11.82
C ALA A 270 -19.50 13.13 -10.57
N SER A 271 -19.41 12.59 -9.35
CA SER A 271 -19.70 13.32 -8.11
C SER A 271 -18.61 14.27 -7.65
N GLY A 272 -17.53 14.39 -8.41
CA GLY A 272 -16.31 15.07 -7.96
C GLY A 272 -15.47 14.20 -7.03
N VAL A 273 -14.34 14.73 -6.57
CA VAL A 273 -13.38 14.04 -5.71
C VAL A 273 -13.27 14.75 -4.37
N SER A 274 -13.17 13.98 -3.30
CA SER A 274 -12.96 14.49 -1.94
C SER A 274 -12.03 13.57 -1.16
N ARG A 275 -11.49 14.10 -0.07
CA ARG A 275 -10.77 13.30 0.91
C ARG A 275 -11.72 12.29 1.57
N MET A 276 -11.31 11.03 1.60
CA MET A 276 -12.06 9.96 2.26
C MET A 276 -11.92 10.09 3.78
N ARG A 277 -13.05 10.29 4.46
CA ARG A 277 -13.07 10.42 5.93
C ARG A 277 -13.07 9.05 6.57
N THR A 278 -12.07 8.79 7.43
CA THR A 278 -12.08 7.59 8.27
C THR A 278 -13.32 7.56 9.18
N GLY A 279 -13.81 6.37 9.48
CA GLY A 279 -14.87 6.16 10.48
C GLY A 279 -14.35 6.12 11.92
N PHE A 280 -13.06 6.33 12.16
CA PHE A 280 -12.48 6.25 13.49
C PHE A 280 -12.23 7.62 14.10
N VAL A 281 -12.53 7.75 15.40
CA VAL A 281 -12.38 8.98 16.19
C VAL A 281 -11.81 8.67 17.57
N LEU A 282 -10.98 9.59 18.08
CA LEU A 282 -10.41 9.47 19.42
C LEU A 282 -11.50 9.47 20.50
N ARG A 283 -11.31 8.66 21.52
CA ARG A 283 -12.17 8.58 22.71
C ARG A 283 -11.82 9.68 23.72
N ASN A 284 -12.04 10.92 23.29
CA ASN A 284 -11.72 12.15 24.03
C ASN A 284 -12.96 12.88 24.59
N GLY A 285 -14.15 12.25 24.50
CA GLY A 285 -15.42 12.84 24.90
C GLY A 285 -16.12 13.65 23.82
N GLN A 286 -15.55 13.72 22.61
CA GLN A 286 -16.19 14.34 21.45
C GLN A 286 -16.89 13.28 20.58
N ASN A 287 -17.71 13.71 19.65
CA ASN A 287 -18.39 12.82 18.66
C ASN A 287 -19.20 11.66 19.30
N GLY A 288 -19.65 11.79 20.54
CA GLY A 288 -20.36 10.74 21.25
C GLY A 288 -19.47 9.70 21.92
N THR A 289 -18.15 9.85 21.89
CA THR A 289 -17.21 8.93 22.52
C THR A 289 -17.12 9.10 24.05
N GLN A 290 -16.66 8.06 24.74
CA GLN A 290 -16.17 8.24 26.11
C GLN A 290 -14.94 9.13 26.16
N ASN A 291 -14.74 9.83 27.29
CA ASN A 291 -13.51 10.56 27.54
C ASN A 291 -12.53 9.74 28.39
N LEU A 292 -11.61 9.02 27.73
CA LEU A 292 -10.63 8.17 28.42
C LEU A 292 -9.64 8.97 29.30
N ILE A 293 -9.53 10.29 29.12
CA ILE A 293 -8.72 11.15 29.97
C ILE A 293 -9.34 11.18 31.39
N SER A 294 -10.68 11.20 31.48
CA SER A 294 -11.40 11.25 32.75
C SER A 294 -11.79 9.87 33.27
N THR A 295 -12.17 8.93 32.40
CA THR A 295 -12.66 7.60 32.81
C THR A 295 -11.54 6.56 32.96
N GLY A 296 -10.38 6.81 32.37
CA GLY A 296 -9.35 5.79 32.19
C GLY A 296 -9.73 4.75 31.11
N ARG A 297 -8.81 3.84 30.84
CA ARG A 297 -8.96 2.75 29.85
C ARG A 297 -9.62 1.51 30.50
N VAL A 298 -10.84 1.67 31.00
CA VAL A 298 -11.63 0.62 31.66
C VAL A 298 -12.68 -0.03 30.75
N THR A 299 -12.79 0.49 29.54
CA THR A 299 -13.68 -0.02 28.50
C THR A 299 -12.93 -0.09 27.18
N ILE A 300 -13.43 -0.94 26.26
CA ILE A 300 -12.91 -1.03 24.90
C ILE A 300 -14.05 -0.80 23.89
N PRO A 301 -13.81 -0.23 22.71
CA PRO A 301 -14.83 -0.07 21.68
C PRO A 301 -15.36 -1.41 21.19
N LYS A 302 -16.60 -1.44 20.75
CA LYS A 302 -17.26 -2.64 20.22
C LYS A 302 -16.48 -3.27 19.07
N TRP A 303 -16.01 -2.46 18.10
CA TRP A 303 -15.20 -2.95 16.97
C TRP A 303 -13.92 -3.65 17.45
N ALA A 304 -13.25 -3.09 18.46
CA ALA A 304 -12.02 -3.67 19.01
C ALA A 304 -12.33 -4.94 19.80
N ALA A 305 -13.42 -4.96 20.59
CA ALA A 305 -13.87 -6.16 21.28
C ALA A 305 -14.11 -7.31 20.28
N ALA A 306 -14.79 -7.05 19.17
CA ALA A 306 -15.01 -8.04 18.11
C ALA A 306 -13.70 -8.50 17.46
N THR A 307 -12.77 -7.57 17.21
CA THR A 307 -11.46 -7.84 16.60
C THR A 307 -10.58 -8.72 17.49
N PHE A 308 -10.55 -8.44 18.78
CA PHE A 308 -9.67 -9.13 19.74
C PHE A 308 -10.35 -10.29 20.49
N GLY A 309 -11.59 -10.64 20.13
CA GLY A 309 -12.31 -11.77 20.72
C GLY A 309 -12.77 -11.53 22.16
N ILE A 310 -13.00 -10.27 22.54
CA ILE A 310 -13.55 -9.91 23.86
C ILE A 310 -15.05 -10.14 23.84
N SER A 311 -15.56 -10.85 24.87
CA SER A 311 -16.97 -11.16 24.98
C SER A 311 -17.83 -9.89 25.09
N ASN A 312 -18.85 -9.79 24.24
CA ASN A 312 -19.81 -8.70 24.22
C ASN A 312 -21.22 -9.23 23.97
N PRO A 313 -21.79 -10.01 24.90
CA PRO A 313 -23.11 -10.66 24.72
C PRO A 313 -24.25 -9.65 24.56
N GLY A 314 -24.12 -8.47 25.14
CA GLY A 314 -25.09 -7.37 25.01
C GLY A 314 -24.95 -6.56 23.73
N ASN A 315 -23.95 -6.83 22.88
CA ASN A 315 -23.64 -6.05 21.67
C ASN A 315 -23.58 -4.54 21.92
N VAL A 316 -23.03 -4.16 23.07
CA VAL A 316 -22.96 -2.76 23.53
C VAL A 316 -21.68 -2.07 23.05
N ASN A 317 -21.72 -0.73 23.01
CA ASN A 317 -20.55 0.12 22.80
C ASN A 317 -20.56 1.27 23.82
N PRO A 318 -19.50 1.45 24.60
CA PRO A 318 -18.32 0.61 24.72
C PRO A 318 -18.56 -0.66 25.57
N VAL A 319 -17.66 -1.64 25.44
CA VAL A 319 -17.64 -2.87 26.24
C VAL A 319 -16.87 -2.62 27.53
N VAL A 320 -17.48 -2.91 28.68
CA VAL A 320 -16.82 -2.80 29.99
C VAL A 320 -15.86 -3.98 30.17
N LEU A 321 -14.63 -3.69 30.55
CA LEU A 321 -13.59 -4.67 30.80
C LEU A 321 -13.56 -5.10 32.27
N PRO A 322 -13.19 -6.33 32.60
CA PRO A 322 -12.78 -6.67 33.96
C PRO A 322 -11.47 -5.93 34.33
N SER A 323 -11.24 -5.68 35.61
CA SER A 323 -10.08 -4.90 36.08
C SER A 323 -8.74 -5.50 35.66
N THR A 324 -8.69 -6.80 35.39
CA THR A 324 -7.51 -7.53 34.88
C THR A 324 -7.15 -7.18 33.44
N GLN A 325 -8.02 -6.47 32.74
CA GLN A 325 -7.88 -6.10 31.33
C GLN A 325 -7.84 -4.59 31.10
N TYR A 326 -7.81 -3.80 32.19
CA TYR A 326 -7.71 -2.35 32.06
C TYR A 326 -6.39 -1.95 31.41
N GLY A 327 -6.43 -0.89 30.59
CA GLY A 327 -5.24 -0.24 30.07
C GLY A 327 -4.70 0.85 31.01
N PRO A 328 -3.50 1.35 30.76
CA PRO A 328 -2.90 2.41 31.58
C PRO A 328 -3.71 3.70 31.46
N THR A 329 -3.74 4.51 32.53
CA THR A 329 -4.31 5.85 32.43
C THR A 329 -3.54 6.70 31.41
N THR A 330 -4.16 7.70 30.84
CA THR A 330 -3.53 8.57 29.82
C THR A 330 -2.38 9.43 30.39
N THR A 331 -2.27 9.53 31.69
CA THR A 331 -1.20 10.23 32.42
C THR A 331 -0.16 9.28 33.01
N TYR A 332 -0.36 7.97 32.89
CA TYR A 332 0.59 6.96 33.38
C TYR A 332 1.94 7.13 32.68
N ARG A 333 3.01 6.95 33.44
CA ARG A 333 4.40 7.05 32.97
C ARG A 333 5.24 5.93 33.52
N THR A 334 6.12 5.41 32.68
CA THR A 334 7.18 4.49 33.08
C THR A 334 8.54 5.05 32.68
N THR A 335 9.56 4.80 33.50
CA THR A 335 10.93 5.17 33.17
C THR A 335 11.73 3.88 32.96
N GLY A 336 12.35 3.75 31.80
CA GLY A 336 13.17 2.61 31.40
C GLY A 336 14.47 3.05 30.73
N PRO A 337 15.26 2.12 30.19
CA PRO A 337 16.53 2.42 29.51
C PRO A 337 16.40 3.46 28.37
N GLY A 338 15.22 3.54 27.74
CA GLY A 338 14.90 4.50 26.66
C GLY A 338 14.35 5.84 27.14
N GLY A 339 14.33 6.14 28.46
CA GLY A 339 13.78 7.34 29.06
C GLY A 339 12.34 7.15 29.58
N THR A 340 11.61 8.26 29.76
CA THR A 340 10.24 8.26 30.29
C THR A 340 9.23 8.14 29.16
N THR A 341 8.44 7.07 29.17
CA THR A 341 7.29 6.87 28.28
C THR A 341 6.01 7.36 28.95
N THR A 342 5.24 8.21 28.25
CA THR A 342 3.89 8.61 28.64
C THR A 342 2.87 7.85 27.79
N TYR A 343 1.85 7.31 28.44
CA TYR A 343 0.82 6.49 27.79
C TYR A 343 -0.37 7.33 27.31
N SER A 344 -0.06 8.37 26.56
CA SER A 344 -1.03 9.37 26.08
C SER A 344 -2.20 8.74 25.31
N LEU A 345 -3.31 9.45 25.24
CA LEU A 345 -4.45 9.09 24.40
C LEU A 345 -4.01 9.05 22.91
N GLY A 346 -4.51 8.04 22.18
CA GLY A 346 -4.11 7.77 20.80
C GLY A 346 -2.97 6.75 20.64
N ARG A 347 -2.41 6.26 21.77
CA ARG A 347 -1.32 5.28 21.75
C ARG A 347 -1.76 3.86 21.34
N TYR A 348 -3.03 3.51 21.60
CA TYR A 348 -3.53 2.16 21.39
C TYR A 348 -4.71 2.15 20.43
N CYS A 349 -4.89 1.04 19.72
CA CYS A 349 -6.07 0.81 18.88
C CYS A 349 -7.38 1.02 19.65
N GLY A 350 -7.45 0.58 20.90
CA GLY A 350 -8.61 0.75 21.78
C GLY A 350 -8.90 2.21 22.19
N ASP A 351 -8.04 3.16 21.87
CA ASP A 351 -8.26 4.59 22.10
C ASP A 351 -9.18 5.25 21.05
N TYR A 352 -9.61 4.48 20.03
CA TYR A 352 -10.44 5.00 18.93
C TYR A 352 -11.78 4.26 18.88
N ASP A 353 -12.89 5.01 18.90
CA ASP A 353 -14.23 4.49 18.59
C ASP A 353 -14.45 4.47 17.07
N PHE A 354 -15.31 3.57 16.62
CA PHE A 354 -15.82 3.57 15.26
C PHE A 354 -17.19 4.26 15.21
N LEU A 355 -17.33 5.28 14.37
CA LEU A 355 -18.54 6.11 14.25
C LEU A 355 -19.80 5.30 13.92
N GLY A 356 -19.67 4.19 13.18
CA GLY A 356 -20.79 3.28 12.94
C GLY A 356 -21.32 2.62 14.20
N ASP A 357 -20.45 2.31 15.17
CA ASP A 357 -20.84 1.79 16.49
C ASP A 357 -21.47 2.86 17.39
N LEU A 358 -21.27 4.14 17.06
CA LEU A 358 -21.90 5.29 17.70
C LEU A 358 -23.19 5.74 16.99
N GLY A 359 -23.70 4.94 16.04
CA GLY A 359 -24.96 5.19 15.35
C GLY A 359 -24.87 6.16 14.15
N GLN A 360 -23.66 6.54 13.72
CA GLN A 360 -23.50 7.32 12.51
C GLN A 360 -23.54 6.42 11.26
N THR A 361 -23.91 7.03 10.13
CA THR A 361 -24.08 6.32 8.85
C THR A 361 -22.91 6.58 7.92
N GLN A 362 -22.35 5.51 7.35
CA GLN A 362 -21.35 5.58 6.30
C GLN A 362 -21.90 6.30 5.06
N GLY A 363 -21.08 7.14 4.43
CA GLY A 363 -21.48 8.02 3.32
C GLY A 363 -22.14 9.33 3.78
N VAL A 364 -22.41 9.50 5.07
CA VAL A 364 -22.96 10.72 5.69
C VAL A 364 -21.99 11.28 6.72
N GLY A 365 -21.81 10.61 7.83
CA GLY A 365 -20.88 11.01 8.91
C GLY A 365 -19.42 10.75 8.59
N PHE A 366 -19.13 9.66 7.89
CA PHE A 366 -17.81 9.19 7.48
C PHE A 366 -17.92 8.40 6.17
N ASP A 367 -16.79 8.11 5.51
CA ASP A 367 -16.77 7.49 4.19
C ASP A 367 -16.26 6.04 4.20
N LEU A 368 -15.38 5.70 5.14
CA LEU A 368 -14.70 4.41 5.21
C LEU A 368 -15.20 3.57 6.38
N ASP A 369 -15.50 2.31 6.14
CA ASP A 369 -15.97 1.36 7.14
C ASP A 369 -14.88 0.97 8.18
N GLN A 370 -15.19 0.04 9.06
CA GLN A 370 -14.25 -0.42 10.11
C GLN A 370 -13.01 -1.13 9.59
N TYR A 371 -12.98 -1.51 8.31
CA TYR A 371 -11.79 -2.08 7.65
C TYR A 371 -10.97 -1.00 6.92
N ASN A 372 -11.38 0.26 7.00
CA ASN A 372 -10.84 1.42 6.32
C ASN A 372 -11.04 1.39 4.81
N GLY A 373 -12.18 0.90 4.37
CA GLY A 373 -12.54 0.80 2.96
C GLY A 373 -14.00 1.11 2.70
N ARG A 374 -14.38 0.98 1.44
CA ARG A 374 -15.78 1.07 0.99
C ARG A 374 -15.98 0.37 -0.35
N THR A 375 -17.19 -0.06 -0.63
CA THR A 375 -17.60 -0.43 -2.00
C THR A 375 -17.82 0.84 -2.81
N CYS A 376 -17.08 1.01 -3.92
CA CYS A 376 -17.13 2.20 -4.74
C CYS A 376 -16.69 1.94 -6.18
N VAL A 377 -17.05 2.84 -7.08
CA VAL A 377 -16.41 2.96 -8.40
C VAL A 377 -15.11 3.73 -8.25
N THR A 378 -14.13 3.40 -9.07
CA THR A 378 -12.84 4.09 -9.19
C THR A 378 -12.47 4.22 -10.66
N PRO A 379 -11.44 5.00 -11.04
CA PRO A 379 -10.97 5.02 -12.43
C PRO A 379 -10.59 3.64 -12.96
N ASP A 380 -10.03 2.77 -12.10
CA ASP A 380 -9.57 1.43 -12.45
C ASP A 380 -10.71 0.40 -12.45
N PHE A 381 -11.77 0.63 -11.67
CA PHE A 381 -12.93 -0.24 -11.50
C PHE A 381 -14.23 0.53 -11.71
N PRO A 382 -14.57 0.88 -12.95
CA PRO A 382 -15.75 1.70 -13.24
C PRO A 382 -17.08 1.00 -12.95
N LEU A 383 -17.09 -0.32 -12.83
CA LEU A 383 -18.27 -1.10 -12.42
C LEU A 383 -18.38 -1.28 -10.90
N GLY A 384 -17.35 -0.87 -10.17
CA GLY A 384 -17.28 -0.95 -8.72
C GLY A 384 -16.44 -2.11 -8.19
N THR A 385 -15.83 -1.85 -7.06
CA THR A 385 -15.06 -2.81 -6.26
C THR A 385 -15.12 -2.40 -4.79
N TYR A 386 -14.76 -3.29 -3.88
CA TYR A 386 -14.35 -2.83 -2.56
C TYR A 386 -12.91 -2.31 -2.65
N ALA A 387 -12.62 -1.20 -2.01
CA ALA A 387 -11.29 -0.60 -1.98
C ALA A 387 -10.98 -0.03 -0.61
N TYR A 388 -9.75 -0.23 -0.16
CA TYR A 388 -9.18 0.46 1.00
C TYR A 388 -8.64 1.82 0.58
N PHE A 389 -8.60 2.76 1.53
CA PHE A 389 -8.06 4.09 1.29
C PHE A 389 -7.12 4.49 2.43
N VAL A 390 -6.01 5.12 2.07
CA VAL A 390 -5.17 5.80 3.05
C VAL A 390 -6.00 6.86 3.78
N SER A 391 -5.85 6.96 5.08
CA SER A 391 -6.56 7.94 5.91
C SER A 391 -5.65 9.08 6.31
N ILE A 392 -6.09 10.30 5.99
CA ILE A 392 -5.51 11.56 6.46
C ILE A 392 -6.59 12.45 7.09
N ASP A 393 -6.19 13.35 7.99
CA ASP A 393 -7.09 14.37 8.55
C ASP A 393 -7.28 15.56 7.59
N ALA A 394 -8.03 16.56 8.01
CA ALA A 394 -8.29 17.75 7.19
C ALA A 394 -7.05 18.61 6.96
N SER A 395 -6.00 18.41 7.75
CA SER A 395 -4.72 19.11 7.65
C SER A 395 -3.68 18.34 6.83
N GLY A 396 -4.04 17.14 6.31
CA GLY A 396 -3.14 16.28 5.56
C GLY A 396 -2.22 15.41 6.43
N ASN A 397 -2.45 15.36 7.75
CA ASN A 397 -1.72 14.43 8.60
C ASN A 397 -2.35 13.04 8.53
N THR A 398 -1.53 12.01 8.62
CA THR A 398 -2.04 10.64 8.65
C THR A 398 -2.97 10.41 9.84
N ALA A 399 -4.08 9.71 9.63
CA ALA A 399 -5.14 9.49 10.61
C ALA A 399 -5.37 7.98 10.80
N PHE A 400 -5.69 7.58 12.05
CA PHE A 400 -6.03 6.18 12.35
C PHE A 400 -7.22 5.70 11.49
N PRO A 401 -7.19 4.51 10.92
CA PRO A 401 -6.22 3.41 11.05
C PRO A 401 -5.17 3.39 9.93
N HIS A 402 -4.81 4.50 9.36
CA HIS A 402 -3.73 4.78 8.42
C HIS A 402 -3.98 4.23 7.00
N MET A 403 -3.96 2.90 6.78
CA MET A 403 -4.19 2.27 5.47
C MET A 403 -5.31 1.22 5.53
N LEU A 404 -5.18 0.24 6.41
CA LEU A 404 -6.18 -0.80 6.65
C LEU A 404 -6.62 -0.76 8.11
N GLY A 405 -7.88 -1.14 8.38
CA GLY A 405 -8.30 -1.48 9.73
C GLY A 405 -7.53 -2.69 10.28
N LYS A 406 -7.84 -3.14 11.49
CA LYS A 406 -7.15 -4.27 12.13
C LYS A 406 -7.56 -5.65 11.56
N GLN A 407 -8.48 -5.69 10.61
CA GLN A 407 -8.97 -6.90 9.93
C GLN A 407 -9.07 -6.66 8.42
N TYR A 408 -8.89 -7.74 7.64
CA TYR A 408 -9.21 -7.70 6.22
C TYR A 408 -10.73 -7.69 5.99
N TYR A 409 -11.15 -6.99 4.94
CA TYR A 409 -12.53 -7.07 4.44
C TYR A 409 -12.79 -8.42 3.77
N GLY A 410 -11.86 -8.85 2.94
CA GLY A 410 -11.93 -10.11 2.21
C GLY A 410 -11.21 -11.26 2.91
N THR A 411 -11.20 -12.40 2.24
CA THR A 411 -10.46 -13.59 2.70
C THR A 411 -9.00 -13.47 2.27
N PRO A 412 -8.04 -13.32 3.20
CA PRO A 412 -6.64 -13.27 2.82
C PRO A 412 -6.19 -14.63 2.26
N ASN A 413 -5.59 -14.62 1.09
CA ASN A 413 -4.97 -15.77 0.47
C ASN A 413 -3.68 -15.33 -0.23
N ALA A 414 -2.66 -15.03 0.56
CA ALA A 414 -1.44 -14.40 0.07
C ALA A 414 -0.26 -14.70 0.98
N GLY A 415 0.90 -14.17 0.62
CA GLY A 415 2.14 -14.27 1.38
C GLY A 415 3.32 -14.70 0.52
N ASN A 416 4.44 -15.03 1.16
CA ASN A 416 5.62 -15.50 0.46
C ASN A 416 5.32 -16.81 -0.30
N ALA A 417 5.61 -16.83 -1.58
CA ALA A 417 5.48 -18.01 -2.43
C ALA A 417 6.84 -18.70 -2.57
N THR A 418 6.94 -19.94 -2.12
CA THR A 418 8.18 -20.72 -2.25
C THR A 418 8.37 -21.29 -3.64
N THR A 419 7.25 -21.45 -4.36
CA THR A 419 7.23 -22.01 -5.72
C THR A 419 6.27 -21.20 -6.60
N ILE A 420 6.61 -21.08 -7.87
CA ILE A 420 5.75 -20.51 -8.90
C ILE A 420 5.25 -21.64 -9.78
N PRO A 421 3.95 -21.76 -10.05
CA PRO A 421 3.42 -22.75 -10.97
C PRO A 421 4.06 -22.66 -12.35
N THR A 422 4.34 -23.80 -12.98
CA THR A 422 4.99 -23.86 -14.31
C THR A 422 4.16 -23.25 -15.43
N ASN A 423 2.85 -23.13 -15.23
CA ASN A 423 1.91 -22.49 -16.15
C ASN A 423 1.73 -20.99 -15.87
N ALA A 424 2.47 -20.41 -14.94
CA ALA A 424 2.42 -18.97 -14.69
C ALA A 424 3.01 -18.22 -15.89
N ILE A 425 2.28 -17.21 -16.34
CA ILE A 425 2.67 -16.35 -17.46
C ILE A 425 3.47 -15.17 -16.92
N GLU A 426 4.68 -14.95 -17.43
CA GLU A 426 5.44 -13.74 -17.14
C GLU A 426 4.93 -12.60 -18.02
N THR A 427 4.66 -11.45 -17.39
CA THR A 427 4.09 -10.29 -18.07
C THR A 427 4.90 -9.00 -17.85
N PHE A 428 5.80 -9.01 -16.86
CA PHE A 428 6.72 -7.90 -16.60
C PHE A 428 8.07 -8.46 -16.13
N ASN A 429 9.14 -7.91 -16.71
CA ASN A 429 10.51 -8.18 -16.32
C ASN A 429 11.25 -6.84 -16.33
N GLY A 430 11.50 -6.28 -15.15
CA GLY A 430 12.08 -4.96 -14.95
C GLY A 430 13.57 -4.88 -15.27
N GLY A 431 14.16 -3.75 -14.94
CA GLY A 431 15.58 -3.45 -15.18
C GLY A 431 15.81 -2.66 -16.48
N PRO A 432 17.04 -2.15 -16.70
CA PRO A 432 17.39 -1.43 -17.91
C PRO A 432 17.51 -2.39 -19.11
N ASN A 433 17.23 -1.87 -20.30
CA ASN A 433 17.34 -2.61 -21.59
C ASN A 433 16.53 -3.91 -21.66
N THR A 434 15.46 -4.01 -20.89
CA THR A 434 14.57 -5.19 -20.88
C THR A 434 13.62 -5.12 -22.07
N GLN A 435 13.40 -6.26 -22.73
CA GLN A 435 12.38 -6.37 -23.77
C GLN A 435 11.00 -6.37 -23.09
N GLU A 436 10.14 -5.46 -23.55
CA GLU A 436 8.83 -5.25 -22.94
C GLU A 436 7.80 -6.28 -23.45
N THR A 437 6.75 -6.47 -22.65
CA THR A 437 5.61 -7.31 -23.04
C THR A 437 4.79 -6.63 -24.13
N MET A 438 4.72 -7.29 -25.29
CA MET A 438 3.88 -6.83 -26.39
C MET A 438 2.43 -7.22 -26.16
N LEU A 439 1.50 -6.26 -26.36
CA LEU A 439 0.07 -6.53 -26.36
C LEU A 439 -0.39 -7.02 -27.75
N PRO A 440 -1.61 -7.58 -27.86
CA PRO A 440 -2.13 -8.01 -29.13
C PRO A 440 -2.09 -6.89 -30.17
N LEU A 441 -1.57 -7.19 -31.35
CA LEU A 441 -1.50 -6.23 -32.45
C LEU A 441 -2.90 -5.91 -32.98
N VAL A 442 -3.18 -4.63 -33.22
CA VAL A 442 -4.40 -4.20 -33.86
C VAL A 442 -4.09 -3.77 -35.30
N THR A 443 -4.70 -4.44 -36.27
CA THR A 443 -4.50 -4.18 -37.69
C THR A 443 -5.72 -3.48 -38.29
N ASN A 444 -5.46 -2.49 -39.15
CA ASN A 444 -6.50 -1.90 -39.98
C ASN A 444 -6.43 -2.55 -41.38
N PRO A 445 -7.43 -3.37 -41.77
CA PRO A 445 -7.37 -4.11 -43.03
C PRO A 445 -7.47 -3.21 -44.28
N THR A 446 -8.03 -1.99 -44.14
CA THR A 446 -8.17 -1.06 -45.25
C THR A 446 -6.89 -0.32 -45.55
N THR A 447 -6.17 0.13 -44.52
CA THR A 447 -4.95 0.91 -44.67
C THR A 447 -3.68 0.08 -44.53
N GLY A 448 -3.79 -1.15 -44.05
CA GLY A 448 -2.65 -2.01 -43.71
C GLY A 448 -1.84 -1.54 -42.52
N ASN A 449 -2.35 -0.59 -41.76
CA ASN A 449 -1.67 -0.06 -40.59
C ASN A 449 -1.72 -1.05 -39.44
N VAL A 450 -0.64 -1.11 -38.64
CA VAL A 450 -0.54 -1.92 -37.44
C VAL A 450 -0.28 -1.02 -36.24
N ALA A 451 -1.19 -1.03 -35.27
CA ALA A 451 -0.94 -0.44 -33.96
C ALA A 451 -0.12 -1.43 -33.13
N ILE A 452 1.02 -1.00 -32.68
CA ILE A 452 2.00 -1.75 -31.89
C ILE A 452 1.96 -1.17 -30.49
N THR A 453 1.43 -1.94 -29.54
CA THR A 453 1.26 -1.52 -28.14
C THR A 453 2.11 -2.42 -27.25
N TRP A 454 2.75 -1.85 -26.25
CA TRP A 454 3.51 -2.59 -25.24
C TRP A 454 3.27 -2.05 -23.84
N SER A 455 3.54 -2.89 -22.83
CA SER A 455 3.58 -2.44 -21.45
C SER A 455 4.71 -1.43 -21.28
N SER A 456 4.41 -0.27 -20.77
CA SER A 456 5.36 0.83 -20.65
C SER A 456 5.24 1.56 -19.33
N VAL A 457 6.28 2.28 -19.04
CA VAL A 457 6.40 3.15 -17.87
C VAL A 457 6.52 4.57 -18.36
N GLU A 458 5.72 5.47 -17.81
CA GLU A 458 5.72 6.90 -18.18
C GLU A 458 7.11 7.50 -18.04
N GLY A 459 7.54 8.23 -19.06
CA GLY A 459 8.83 8.90 -19.10
C GLY A 459 10.03 8.01 -19.43
N ASP A 460 9.92 6.68 -19.35
CA ASP A 460 10.96 5.78 -19.83
C ASP A 460 11.09 5.86 -21.36
N THR A 461 12.26 5.53 -21.86
CA THR A 461 12.54 5.57 -23.30
C THR A 461 12.60 4.16 -23.86
N TYR A 462 11.94 3.96 -25.00
CA TYR A 462 11.83 2.68 -25.67
C TYR A 462 12.33 2.76 -27.11
N LYS A 463 13.03 1.70 -27.53
CA LYS A 463 13.32 1.43 -28.94
C LYS A 463 12.32 0.40 -29.45
N VAL A 464 11.64 0.69 -30.57
CA VAL A 464 10.72 -0.22 -31.23
C VAL A 464 11.30 -0.71 -32.54
N GLU A 465 11.30 -2.02 -32.73
CA GLU A 465 11.89 -2.67 -33.89
C GLU A 465 10.90 -3.65 -34.51
N ALA A 466 11.05 -3.88 -35.80
CA ALA A 466 10.29 -4.86 -36.55
C ALA A 466 11.19 -5.83 -37.31
N SER A 467 10.69 -7.03 -37.57
CA SER A 467 11.39 -8.08 -38.29
C SER A 467 10.42 -8.90 -39.14
N ASN A 468 10.90 -9.40 -40.28
CA ASN A 468 10.14 -10.33 -41.10
C ASN A 468 10.56 -11.81 -40.86
N ASN A 469 11.64 -12.04 -40.10
CA ASN A 469 12.23 -13.38 -39.94
C ASN A 469 12.73 -13.67 -38.52
N LEU A 470 12.52 -12.77 -37.54
CA LEU A 470 13.00 -12.84 -36.16
C LEU A 470 14.53 -12.83 -35.99
N GLN A 471 15.27 -12.68 -37.07
CA GLN A 471 16.74 -12.64 -37.07
C GLN A 471 17.25 -11.21 -37.33
N ASN A 472 16.73 -10.59 -38.38
CA ASN A 472 17.12 -9.24 -38.77
C ASN A 472 16.05 -8.25 -38.29
N TRP A 473 16.44 -7.31 -37.45
CA TRP A 473 15.55 -6.32 -36.87
C TRP A 473 15.86 -4.93 -37.42
N THR A 474 14.82 -4.24 -37.86
CA THR A 474 14.88 -2.87 -38.35
C THR A 474 14.23 -1.95 -37.31
N THR A 475 14.92 -0.90 -36.90
CA THR A 475 14.39 0.09 -35.98
C THR A 475 13.27 0.89 -36.65
N LEU A 476 12.09 0.84 -36.09
CA LEU A 476 10.96 1.69 -36.47
C LEU A 476 11.02 3.05 -35.78
N ASN A 477 11.38 3.02 -34.50
CA ASN A 477 11.60 4.23 -33.71
C ASN A 477 12.67 3.94 -32.65
N ALA A 478 13.68 4.80 -32.58
CA ALA A 478 14.80 4.62 -31.65
C ALA A 478 14.54 5.19 -30.25
N SER A 479 13.54 6.07 -30.09
CA SER A 479 13.31 6.81 -28.84
C SER A 479 11.84 7.19 -28.70
N VAL A 480 11.02 6.27 -28.26
CA VAL A 480 9.62 6.51 -27.90
C VAL A 480 9.52 6.73 -26.41
N GLN A 481 8.96 7.85 -25.99
CA GLN A 481 8.69 8.10 -24.57
C GLN A 481 7.48 7.30 -24.11
N GLY A 482 7.56 6.70 -22.92
CA GLY A 482 6.44 6.10 -22.25
C GLY A 482 5.31 7.13 -22.04
N ALA A 483 4.12 6.77 -22.48
CA ALA A 483 2.97 7.68 -22.46
C ALA A 483 2.57 8.07 -21.03
N ALA A 484 2.22 9.35 -20.85
CA ALA A 484 1.83 9.87 -19.54
C ALA A 484 0.49 9.29 -19.06
N ASN A 485 0.41 9.05 -17.75
CA ASN A 485 -0.81 8.58 -17.07
C ASN A 485 -1.35 7.24 -17.58
N THR A 486 -0.49 6.39 -18.13
CA THR A 486 -0.86 5.05 -18.62
C THR A 486 0.28 4.07 -18.41
N THR A 487 -0.05 2.79 -18.33
CA THR A 487 0.91 1.67 -18.28
C THR A 487 1.19 1.07 -19.66
N GLN A 488 0.76 1.74 -20.72
CA GLN A 488 0.90 1.27 -22.09
C GLN A 488 1.29 2.42 -23.02
N THR A 489 2.13 2.11 -24.00
CA THR A 489 2.52 3.04 -25.06
C THR A 489 2.29 2.36 -26.41
N SER A 490 1.86 3.14 -27.40
CA SER A 490 1.59 2.66 -28.75
C SER A 490 2.27 3.50 -29.79
N ILE A 491 2.70 2.87 -30.87
CA ILE A 491 3.02 3.52 -32.15
C ILE A 491 2.26 2.81 -33.28
N THR A 492 2.17 3.48 -34.44
CA THR A 492 1.57 2.87 -35.63
C THR A 492 2.64 2.71 -36.72
N GLU A 493 2.77 1.51 -37.24
CA GLU A 493 3.48 1.28 -38.51
C GLU A 493 2.46 1.33 -39.66
N ASN A 494 2.63 2.29 -40.57
CA ASN A 494 1.71 2.51 -41.68
C ASN A 494 1.95 1.51 -42.82
N GLY A 495 0.89 0.92 -43.34
CA GLY A 495 0.93 0.02 -44.49
C GLY A 495 1.69 -1.31 -44.23
N ALA A 496 1.97 -1.64 -42.98
CA ALA A 496 2.82 -2.78 -42.60
C ALA A 496 2.32 -4.13 -43.14
N THR A 497 1.01 -4.39 -43.09
CA THR A 497 0.42 -5.65 -43.57
C THR A 497 0.34 -5.77 -45.07
N ILE A 498 0.36 -4.67 -45.81
CA ILE A 498 0.37 -4.66 -47.29
C ILE A 498 1.78 -4.99 -47.77
N ALA A 499 2.80 -4.41 -47.16
CA ALA A 499 4.19 -4.59 -47.59
C ALA A 499 4.81 -5.92 -47.09
N ASN A 500 4.31 -6.44 -45.96
CA ASN A 500 4.94 -7.57 -45.25
C ASN A 500 3.88 -8.55 -44.72
N PRO A 501 3.69 -9.70 -45.38
CA PRO A 501 2.70 -10.71 -44.94
C PRO A 501 3.07 -11.40 -43.63
N LYS A 502 4.32 -11.30 -43.19
CA LYS A 502 4.81 -11.72 -41.86
C LYS A 502 5.60 -10.59 -41.25
N ARG A 503 5.17 -10.10 -40.08
CA ARG A 503 5.79 -9.00 -39.41
C ARG A 503 5.77 -9.24 -37.90
N PHE A 504 6.93 -9.17 -37.28
CA PHE A 504 7.14 -9.33 -35.86
C PHE A 504 7.62 -8.01 -35.27
N TYR A 505 7.27 -7.74 -34.01
CA TYR A 505 7.62 -6.51 -33.35
C TYR A 505 8.19 -6.78 -31.95
N ARG A 506 9.07 -5.90 -31.51
CA ARG A 506 9.53 -5.84 -30.13
C ARG A 506 9.74 -4.39 -29.70
N ALA A 507 9.51 -4.14 -28.43
CA ALA A 507 9.88 -2.91 -27.75
C ALA A 507 10.93 -3.25 -26.69
N THR A 508 11.98 -2.46 -26.60
CA THR A 508 13.05 -2.62 -25.63
C THR A 508 13.24 -1.30 -24.89
N ARG A 509 13.19 -1.33 -23.56
CA ARG A 509 13.49 -0.16 -22.74
C ARG A 509 14.99 0.16 -22.85
N THR A 510 15.30 1.38 -23.29
CA THR A 510 16.68 1.83 -23.50
C THR A 510 17.14 2.80 -22.44
N ALA A 511 16.21 3.51 -21.80
CA ALA A 511 16.50 4.36 -20.65
C ALA A 511 15.30 4.44 -19.72
N THR A 512 15.56 4.53 -18.42
CA THR A 512 14.55 4.84 -17.39
C THR A 512 14.47 6.35 -17.20
N ALA A 513 13.28 6.84 -16.89
CA ALA A 513 13.12 8.24 -16.48
C ALA A 513 14.00 8.51 -15.26
N THR A 514 14.75 9.61 -15.30
CA THR A 514 15.42 10.11 -14.10
C THR A 514 14.37 10.84 -13.27
N TYR A 515 13.98 10.24 -12.18
CA TYR A 515 13.32 11.01 -11.12
C TYR A 515 14.42 11.71 -10.33
N ASP A 516 14.40 13.02 -10.36
CA ASP A 516 15.18 13.80 -9.42
C ASP A 516 14.77 13.41 -8.00
N PRO A 517 15.72 13.39 -7.08
CA PRO A 517 15.55 12.92 -5.71
C PRO A 517 14.47 13.64 -4.96
#